data_67b94c18bffc49c015171edcc8b3b4cc
#
_entry.id   67b94c18bffc49c015171edcc8b3b4cc
#
_cell.length_a   1.000
_cell.length_b   1.000
_cell.length_c   1.000
_cell.angle_alpha   90.00
_cell.angle_beta   90.00
_cell.angle_gamma   90.00
#
_symmetry.space_group_name_H-M   'P 1'
#
loop_
_entity.id
_entity.type
_entity.pdbx_description
1 polymer ?
#
loop_
_entity_poly.entity_id
_entity_poly.type
_entity_poly.pdbx_seq_one_letter_code
_entity_poly.pdbx_strand_id
1 'polypeptide(L)'
;MRALGIDYGLRRIGLALSDASGTLASPLGVLMRPKSERETLKLVRAEVARLAAEDDGLAAVVVGWPRRLDGSPNDQTPIVETFAQALGAALTVPVVLQDERLTSHEADERLATGERAV
;
A
#
# COMPACT_ATOMS: atom_id res chain seq x y z
N MET A 1 13.11 -7.04 -7.52
CA MET A 1 12.75 -5.86 -6.71
C MET A 1 11.56 -6.16 -5.82
N ARG A 2 11.43 -5.42 -4.73
CA ARG A 2 10.40 -5.65 -3.73
C ARG A 2 9.18 -4.76 -3.97
N ALA A 3 8.07 -5.12 -3.36
CA ALA A 3 6.87 -4.29 -3.33
C ALA A 3 6.54 -3.95 -1.88
N LEU A 4 6.14 -2.70 -1.63
CA LEU A 4 5.70 -2.25 -0.31
C LEU A 4 4.18 -2.30 -0.27
N GLY A 5 3.63 -3.07 0.65
CA GLY A 5 2.19 -3.11 0.91
C GLY A 5 1.84 -2.13 2.02
N ILE A 6 0.78 -1.38 1.82
CA ILE A 6 0.28 -0.39 2.78
C ILE A 6 -1.17 -0.70 3.12
N ASP A 7 -1.45 -0.86 4.41
CA ASP A 7 -2.80 -0.93 4.95
C ASP A 7 -3.09 0.40 5.64
N TYR A 8 -3.93 1.23 5.00
CA TYR A 8 -4.19 2.59 5.44
C TYR A 8 -5.37 2.61 6.41
N GLY A 9 -5.07 2.38 7.69
CA GLY A 9 -6.09 2.34 8.73
C GLY A 9 -6.46 3.72 9.25
N LEU A 10 -7.46 3.75 10.13
CA LEU A 10 -7.94 4.99 10.74
C LEU A 10 -6.91 5.67 11.62
N ARG A 11 -6.15 4.88 12.38
CA ARG A 11 -5.17 5.40 13.34
C ARG A 11 -3.76 4.92 13.06
N ARG A 12 -3.62 3.84 12.31
CA ARG A 12 -2.34 3.19 12.05
C ARG A 12 -2.22 2.83 10.59
N ILE A 13 -1.01 2.89 10.12
CA ILE A 13 -0.67 2.50 8.76
C ILE A 13 0.20 1.27 8.87
N GLY A 14 -0.30 0.12 8.42
CA GLY A 14 0.45 -1.12 8.41
C GLY A 14 1.32 -1.19 7.18
N LEU A 15 2.56 -1.62 7.35
CA LEU A 15 3.51 -1.77 6.26
C LEU A 15 3.98 -3.22 6.18
N ALA A 16 4.03 -3.74 4.98
CA ALA A 16 4.57 -5.06 4.68
C ALA A 16 5.46 -4.97 3.46
N LEU A 17 6.49 -5.78 3.43
CA LEU A 17 7.47 -5.73 2.34
C LEU A 17 7.63 -7.13 1.75
N SER A 18 7.48 -7.25 0.44
CA SER A 18 7.77 -8.51 -0.22
C SER A 18 9.27 -8.72 -0.32
N ASP A 19 9.69 -9.98 -0.54
CA ASP A 19 11.10 -10.26 -0.79
C ASP A 19 11.48 -9.84 -2.23
N ALA A 20 12.74 -10.02 -2.59
CA ALA A 20 13.24 -9.62 -3.90
C ALA A 20 12.56 -10.37 -5.05
N SER A 21 12.02 -11.56 -4.79
CA SER A 21 11.28 -12.32 -5.79
C SER A 21 9.83 -11.88 -5.92
N GLY A 22 9.33 -11.09 -4.97
CA GLY A 22 7.96 -10.62 -4.94
C GLY A 22 6.95 -11.65 -4.48
N THR A 23 7.38 -12.78 -3.95
CA THR A 23 6.48 -13.88 -3.61
C THR A 23 5.97 -13.88 -2.17
N LEU A 24 6.76 -13.36 -1.24
CA LEU A 24 6.39 -13.36 0.18
C LEU A 24 6.37 -11.95 0.72
N ALA A 25 5.32 -11.60 1.46
CA ALA A 25 5.24 -10.35 2.17
C ALA A 25 5.44 -10.59 3.66
N SER A 26 6.32 -9.81 4.26
CA SER A 26 6.59 -9.87 5.69
C SER A 26 6.22 -8.56 6.34
N PRO A 27 5.66 -8.58 7.56
CA PRO A 27 5.40 -7.33 8.26
C PRO A 27 6.67 -6.51 8.41
N LEU A 28 6.62 -5.25 8.01
CA LEU A 28 7.74 -4.33 8.15
C LEU A 28 7.60 -3.47 9.39
N GLY A 29 6.39 -3.05 9.70
CA GLY A 29 6.13 -2.22 10.85
C GLY A 29 4.78 -1.54 10.77
N VAL A 30 4.53 -0.68 11.75
CA VAL A 30 3.31 0.10 11.85
C VAL A 30 3.70 1.55 12.10
N LEU A 31 3.12 2.46 11.34
CA LEU A 31 3.26 3.89 11.57
C LEU A 31 1.98 4.43 12.20
N MET A 32 2.13 5.35 13.13
CA MET A 32 0.96 6.07 13.64
C MET A 32 0.55 7.09 12.59
N ARG A 33 -0.73 7.07 12.23
CA ARG A 33 -1.24 7.98 11.21
C ARG A 33 -1.34 9.40 11.77
N PRO A 34 -0.64 10.37 11.18
CA PRO A 34 -0.79 11.77 11.59
C PRO A 34 -2.21 12.29 11.34
N LYS A 35 -2.57 13.38 11.99
CA LYS A 35 -3.90 13.96 11.84
C LYS A 35 -4.11 14.59 10.47
N SER A 36 -3.05 15.14 9.86
CA SER A 36 -3.19 15.74 8.55
C SER A 36 -2.74 14.77 7.46
N GLU A 37 -3.44 14.82 6.34
CA GLU A 37 -3.09 14.02 5.17
C GLU A 37 -1.71 14.38 4.63
N ARG A 38 -1.36 15.66 4.67
CA ARG A 38 -0.06 16.14 4.23
C ARG A 38 1.09 15.52 5.01
N GLU A 39 0.94 15.46 6.34
CA GLU A 39 1.96 14.83 7.18
C GLU A 39 2.03 13.33 6.96
N THR A 40 0.89 12.70 6.72
CA THR A 40 0.83 11.27 6.40
C THR A 40 1.59 10.97 5.11
N LEU A 41 1.35 11.76 4.07
CA LEU A 41 2.06 11.60 2.80
C LEU A 41 3.57 11.77 2.98
N LYS A 42 3.98 12.77 3.74
CA LYS A 42 5.40 13.01 4.00
C LYS A 42 6.05 11.82 4.70
N LEU A 43 5.37 11.26 5.70
CA LEU A 43 5.86 10.12 6.46
C LEU A 43 6.00 8.87 5.58
N VAL A 44 4.99 8.58 4.77
CA VAL A 44 5.02 7.41 3.88
C VAL A 44 6.05 7.60 2.78
N ARG A 45 6.17 8.79 2.22
CA ARG A 45 7.18 9.07 1.20
C ARG A 45 8.60 8.85 1.73
N ALA A 46 8.84 9.21 2.98
CA ALA A 46 10.16 8.99 3.59
C ALA A 46 10.47 7.49 3.70
N GLU A 47 9.48 6.68 4.06
CA GLU A 47 9.66 5.22 4.11
C GLU A 47 9.90 4.63 2.73
N VAL A 48 9.17 5.10 1.73
CA VAL A 48 9.37 4.64 0.35
C VAL A 48 10.77 4.99 -0.14
N ALA A 49 11.22 6.22 0.12
CA ALA A 49 12.55 6.65 -0.29
C ALA A 49 13.66 5.81 0.37
N ARG A 50 13.49 5.51 1.65
CA ARG A 50 14.45 4.68 2.38
C ARG A 50 14.54 3.29 1.77
N LEU A 51 13.40 2.65 1.51
CA LEU A 51 13.35 1.32 0.93
C LEU A 51 13.87 1.28 -0.50
N ALA A 52 13.54 2.30 -1.29
CA ALA A 52 13.98 2.38 -2.67
C ALA A 52 15.50 2.54 -2.79
N ALA A 53 16.13 3.11 -1.77
CA ALA A 53 17.59 3.30 -1.74
C ALA A 53 18.35 2.05 -1.31
N GLU A 54 17.68 1.04 -0.78
CA GLU A 54 18.32 -0.23 -0.41
C GLU A 54 18.64 -1.05 -1.66
N ASP A 55 19.57 -1.99 -1.53
CA ASP A 55 20.09 -2.77 -2.66
C ASP A 55 18.99 -3.50 -3.43
N ASP A 56 18.00 -4.07 -2.72
CA ASP A 56 16.91 -4.78 -3.38
C ASP A 56 15.88 -3.86 -4.04
N GLY A 57 15.97 -2.56 -3.77
CA GLY A 57 15.12 -1.57 -4.40
C GLY A 57 13.63 -1.76 -4.14
N LEU A 58 12.83 -0.96 -4.82
CA LEU A 58 11.38 -1.00 -4.68
C LEU A 58 10.76 -0.85 -6.06
N ALA A 59 9.97 -1.84 -6.48
CA ALA A 59 9.34 -1.84 -7.81
C ALA A 59 7.97 -1.19 -7.80
N ALA A 60 7.24 -1.27 -6.68
CA ALA A 60 5.87 -0.78 -6.63
C ALA A 60 5.43 -0.61 -5.18
N VAL A 61 4.41 0.21 -5.00
CA VAL A 61 3.69 0.36 -3.73
C VAL A 61 2.26 -0.14 -3.97
N VAL A 62 1.81 -1.04 -3.11
CA VAL A 62 0.48 -1.64 -3.20
C VAL A 62 -0.34 -1.17 -2.00
N VAL A 63 -1.44 -0.47 -2.25
CA VAL A 63 -2.31 0.03 -1.19
C VAL A 63 -3.56 -0.84 -1.11
N GLY A 64 -3.89 -1.35 0.06
CA GLY A 64 -5.10 -2.11 0.26
C GLY A 64 -6.33 -1.27 -0.03
N TRP A 65 -7.25 -1.81 -0.81
CA TRP A 65 -8.45 -1.11 -1.28
C TRP A 65 -9.67 -1.68 -0.56
N PRO A 66 -10.14 -1.00 0.50
CA PRO A 66 -11.25 -1.53 1.30
C PRO A 66 -12.57 -1.35 0.56
N ARG A 67 -13.32 -2.44 0.47
CA ARG A 67 -14.64 -2.45 -0.16
C ARG A 67 -15.51 -3.48 0.54
N ARG A 68 -16.83 -3.37 0.35
CA ARG A 68 -17.77 -4.36 0.87
C ARG A 68 -17.63 -5.67 0.09
N LEU A 69 -18.13 -6.74 0.66
CA LEU A 69 -18.04 -8.06 0.02
C LEU A 69 -18.67 -8.09 -1.37
N ASP A 70 -19.72 -7.29 -1.60
CA ASP A 70 -20.38 -7.20 -2.90
C ASP A 70 -19.64 -6.31 -3.92
N GLY A 71 -18.52 -5.73 -3.50
CA GLY A 71 -17.74 -4.85 -4.37
C GLY A 71 -18.08 -3.38 -4.28
N SER A 72 -19.12 -3.02 -3.53
CA SER A 72 -19.48 -1.61 -3.37
C SER A 72 -18.55 -0.91 -2.38
N PRO A 73 -18.42 0.42 -2.47
CA PRO A 73 -17.56 1.16 -1.55
C PRO A 73 -18.12 1.17 -0.13
N ASN A 74 -17.22 1.16 0.87
CA ASN A 74 -17.57 1.44 2.24
C ASN A 74 -17.06 2.84 2.62
N ASP A 75 -17.15 3.22 3.90
CA ASP A 75 -16.77 4.56 4.34
C ASP A 75 -15.27 4.84 4.16
N GLN A 76 -14.45 3.81 4.18
CA GLN A 76 -13.01 3.94 4.03
C GLN A 76 -12.56 3.99 2.57
N THR A 77 -13.35 3.47 1.65
CA THR A 77 -12.96 3.37 0.24
C THR A 77 -12.53 4.72 -0.35
N PRO A 78 -13.33 5.80 -0.27
CA PRO A 78 -12.92 7.07 -0.86
C PRO A 78 -11.71 7.68 -0.14
N ILE A 79 -11.56 7.44 1.15
CA ILE A 79 -10.41 7.96 1.91
C ILE A 79 -9.12 7.33 1.41
N VAL A 80 -9.14 6.02 1.23
CA VAL A 80 -7.97 5.28 0.74
C VAL A 80 -7.67 5.62 -0.71
N GLU A 81 -8.69 5.75 -1.54
CA GLU A 81 -8.51 6.14 -2.94
C GLU A 81 -7.84 7.50 -3.06
N THR A 82 -8.28 8.48 -2.26
CA THR A 82 -7.67 9.80 -2.24
C THR A 82 -6.21 9.75 -1.81
N PHE A 83 -5.92 9.00 -0.77
CA PHE A 83 -4.54 8.81 -0.31
C PHE A 83 -3.67 8.16 -1.39
N ALA A 84 -4.17 7.10 -2.01
CA ALA A 84 -3.42 6.38 -3.04
C ALA A 84 -3.14 7.25 -4.26
N GLN A 85 -4.09 8.07 -4.67
CA GLN A 85 -3.90 9.00 -5.78
C GLN A 85 -2.84 10.06 -5.44
N ALA A 86 -2.91 10.63 -4.25
CA ALA A 86 -1.94 11.62 -3.82
C ALA A 86 -0.54 11.00 -3.73
N LEU A 87 -0.45 9.79 -3.22
CA LEU A 87 0.82 9.08 -3.12
C LEU A 87 1.38 8.76 -4.51
N GLY A 88 0.53 8.29 -5.42
CA GLY A 88 0.93 7.99 -6.79
C GLY A 88 1.48 9.21 -7.52
N ALA A 89 0.90 10.39 -7.26
CA ALA A 89 1.36 11.63 -7.86
C ALA A 89 2.71 12.09 -7.28
N ALA A 90 3.02 11.66 -6.06
CA ALA A 90 4.22 12.10 -5.35
C ALA A 90 5.42 11.17 -5.53
N LEU A 91 5.19 9.92 -5.95
CA LEU A 91 6.25 8.91 -6.06
C LEU A 91 6.65 8.67 -7.51
N THR A 92 7.89 8.20 -7.69
CA THR A 92 8.37 7.76 -9.00
C THR A 92 8.03 6.30 -9.28
N VAL A 93 7.85 5.49 -8.23
CA VAL A 93 7.42 4.09 -8.40
C VAL A 93 5.89 4.04 -8.55
N PRO A 94 5.37 3.04 -9.28
CA PRO A 94 3.93 2.94 -9.43
C PRO A 94 3.22 2.61 -8.12
N VAL A 95 2.03 3.18 -7.93
CA VAL A 95 1.16 2.91 -6.81
C VAL A 95 -0.09 2.24 -7.35
N VAL A 96 -0.43 1.08 -6.82
CA VAL A 96 -1.58 0.31 -7.26
C VAL A 96 -2.51 0.03 -6.08
N LEU A 97 -3.79 -0.15 -6.37
CA LEU A 97 -4.79 -0.56 -5.37
C LEU A 97 -5.02 -2.06 -5.48
N GLN A 98 -5.09 -2.72 -4.34
CA GLN A 98 -5.41 -4.14 -4.28
C GLN A 98 -6.62 -4.37 -3.40
N ASP A 99 -7.57 -5.13 -3.90
CA ASP A 99 -8.84 -5.38 -3.22
C ASP A 99 -8.64 -6.17 -1.91
N GLU A 100 -9.06 -5.58 -0.80
CA GLU A 100 -8.93 -6.17 0.53
C GLU A 100 -10.05 -7.14 0.89
N ARG A 101 -11.03 -7.36 0.02
CA ARG A 101 -12.09 -8.33 0.29
C ARG A 101 -11.56 -9.75 0.40
N LEU A 102 -10.34 -9.95 -0.04
CA LEU A 102 -9.71 -11.26 -0.08
C LEU A 102 -8.96 -11.52 1.23
N THR A 103 -8.86 -12.79 1.58
CA THR A 103 -8.08 -13.19 2.75
C THR A 103 -6.59 -12.94 2.51
N SER A 104 -5.80 -12.90 3.58
CA SER A 104 -4.35 -12.74 3.45
C SER A 104 -3.72 -13.82 2.58
N HIS A 105 -4.25 -15.05 2.65
CA HIS A 105 -3.77 -16.16 1.85
C HIS A 105 -3.96 -15.91 0.35
N GLU A 106 -5.12 -15.39 -0.02
CA GLU A 106 -5.43 -15.06 -1.41
C GLU A 106 -4.72 -13.77 -1.85
N ALA A 107 -4.45 -12.87 -0.92
CA ALA A 107 -3.78 -11.61 -1.23
C ALA A 107 -2.39 -11.83 -1.83
N ASP A 108 -1.65 -12.82 -1.38
CA ASP A 108 -0.32 -13.12 -1.92
C ASP A 108 -0.39 -13.46 -3.41
N GLU A 109 -1.39 -14.22 -3.81
CA GLU A 109 -1.61 -14.53 -5.21
C GLU A 109 -2.06 -13.31 -6.00
N ARG A 110 -2.79 -12.43 -5.35
CA ARG A 110 -3.35 -11.24 -5.98
C ARG A 110 -2.35 -10.16 -6.29
N LEU A 111 -1.23 -10.14 -5.62
CA LEU A 111 -0.16 -9.21 -5.96
C LEU A 111 0.25 -9.34 -7.42
N ALA A 112 0.05 -10.52 -8.00
CA ALA A 112 0.38 -10.77 -9.39
C ALA A 112 -0.78 -10.50 -10.36
N THR A 113 -2.04 -10.50 -9.90
CA THR A 113 -3.19 -10.49 -10.83
C THR A 113 -4.30 -9.51 -10.49
N GLY A 114 -4.47 -9.11 -9.26
CA GLY A 114 -5.61 -8.30 -8.82
C GLY A 114 -5.34 -6.80 -8.71
N GLU A 115 -4.23 -6.34 -9.21
CA GLU A 115 -3.81 -4.97 -9.02
C GLU A 115 -4.48 -4.00 -9.98
N ARG A 116 -4.68 -2.75 -9.50
CA ARG A 116 -5.14 -1.65 -10.33
C ARG A 116 -4.21 -0.47 -10.15
N ALA A 117 -3.78 0.11 -11.27
CA ALA A 117 -2.96 1.32 -11.23
C ALA A 117 -3.79 2.50 -10.71
N VAL A 118 -3.18 3.35 -9.94
CA VAL A 118 -3.82 4.52 -9.35
C VAL A 118 -3.57 5.76 -10.20
#